data_500b504a20061557e75184c5800e987c
#
_entry.id   500b504a20061557e75184c5800e987c
#
_cell.length_a   1.000
_cell.length_b   1.000
_cell.length_c   1.000
_cell.angle_alpha   90.00
_cell.angle_beta   90.00
_cell.angle_gamma   90.00
#
_symmetry.space_group_name_H-M   'P 1'
#
loop_
_entity.id
_entity.type
_entity.pdbx_description
1 polymer ?
#
loop_
_entity_poly.entity_id
_entity_poly.type
_entity_poly.pdbx_seq_one_letter_code
_entity_poly.pdbx_strand_id
1 'polypeptide(L)'
;MVEIIQKKLSDSVGARWTALFIVAFTMMMGYFITDVMSPLEVLLTKSAAEGGLGWTSDDYGFFAGSYGLINVFLLMLFFGGLILDKMGIRFTGMMACTLMVIGVCIKYYGIVGNFGDARFTLAAFDFSLPMSAAVASLGFAIFGVGCEICGITVSKVITKWFTGHELALAMGLQVALARLGTAAAMMGSLPFAKLMGGHISAPLLLGGVLLIIGLLAFAVYTVMDKKLDASTDAVAAQEAARAEAAGEAATEEDEGFHFADLKLIFTNPGFWLITLLCLLFYSGVFPFLKFATKLMVANYGVDESLAGIIPGLITMGTIILTPVFGMVYDKIGKGQNKIWHKCVV
;
A
#
# COMPACT_ATOMS: atom_id res chain seq x y z
N MET A 1 -29.49 -39.31 10.31
CA MET A 1 -28.11 -39.01 9.87
C MET A 1 -27.88 -37.54 10.15
N VAL A 2 -26.95 -37.17 11.03
CA VAL A 2 -26.65 -35.75 11.30
C VAL A 2 -25.97 -35.19 10.06
N GLU A 3 -26.67 -34.34 9.34
CA GLU A 3 -26.18 -33.71 8.13
C GLU A 3 -25.05 -32.72 8.55
N ILE A 4 -23.80 -33.02 8.20
CA ILE A 4 -22.66 -32.15 8.51
C ILE A 4 -22.81 -30.92 7.62
N ILE A 5 -23.22 -29.79 8.21
CA ILE A 5 -23.29 -28.51 7.53
C ILE A 5 -21.84 -28.11 7.20
N GLN A 6 -21.50 -28.04 5.92
CA GLN A 6 -20.23 -27.53 5.49
C GLN A 6 -20.13 -26.03 5.83
N LYS A 7 -18.99 -25.60 6.39
CA LYS A 7 -18.73 -24.21 6.75
C LYS A 7 -17.71 -23.62 5.79
N LYS A 8 -17.88 -22.35 5.45
CA LYS A 8 -16.86 -21.61 4.68
C LYS A 8 -15.57 -21.50 5.50
N LEU A 9 -14.43 -21.53 4.83
CA LEU A 9 -13.15 -21.37 5.53
C LEU A 9 -13.03 -20.01 6.22
N SER A 10 -13.70 -18.96 5.68
CA SER A 10 -13.80 -17.64 6.28
C SER A 10 -14.55 -17.60 7.61
N ASP A 11 -15.37 -18.60 7.92
CA ASP A 11 -16.05 -18.70 9.23
C ASP A 11 -15.08 -19.07 10.35
N SER A 12 -13.92 -19.67 9.99
CA SER A 12 -12.85 -19.93 10.93
C SER A 12 -12.11 -18.63 11.29
N VAL A 13 -12.24 -18.21 12.56
CA VAL A 13 -11.54 -17.02 13.10
C VAL A 13 -10.05 -17.09 12.81
N GLY A 14 -9.39 -18.22 13.09
CA GLY A 14 -7.96 -18.41 12.87
C GLY A 14 -7.57 -18.22 11.39
N ALA A 15 -8.34 -18.78 10.45
CA ALA A 15 -8.04 -18.69 9.03
C ALA A 15 -8.15 -17.25 8.50
N ARG A 16 -9.25 -16.54 8.81
CA ARG A 16 -9.45 -15.17 8.33
C ARG A 16 -8.45 -14.18 8.91
N TRP A 17 -8.12 -14.30 10.21
CA TRP A 17 -7.11 -13.46 10.82
C TRP A 17 -5.69 -13.76 10.31
N THR A 18 -5.36 -15.02 10.05
CA THR A 18 -4.09 -15.38 9.40
C THR A 18 -3.99 -14.76 8.00
N ALA A 19 -5.04 -14.86 7.19
CA ALA A 19 -5.08 -14.21 5.88
C ALA A 19 -4.85 -12.70 5.99
N LEU A 20 -5.54 -12.02 6.94
CA LEU A 20 -5.36 -10.59 7.20
C LEU A 20 -3.91 -10.26 7.54
N PHE A 21 -3.30 -10.96 8.51
CA PHE A 21 -1.93 -10.65 8.93
C PHE A 21 -0.90 -10.86 7.81
N ILE A 22 -1.07 -11.87 6.96
CA ILE A 22 -0.19 -12.08 5.80
C ILE A 22 -0.25 -10.89 4.86
N VAL A 23 -1.45 -10.49 4.43
CA VAL A 23 -1.58 -9.38 3.46
C VAL A 23 -1.25 -8.02 4.08
N ALA A 24 -1.56 -7.82 5.35
CA ALA A 24 -1.23 -6.60 6.08
C ALA A 24 0.29 -6.46 6.30
N PHE A 25 1.02 -7.56 6.56
CA PHE A 25 2.48 -7.57 6.64
C PHE A 25 3.09 -7.15 5.30
N THR A 26 2.60 -7.67 4.18
CA THR A 26 3.08 -7.27 2.85
C THR A 26 2.89 -5.77 2.62
N MET A 27 1.73 -5.22 2.97
CA MET A 27 1.48 -3.78 2.89
C MET A 27 2.34 -2.97 3.85
N MET A 28 2.55 -3.44 5.07
CA MET A 28 3.45 -2.80 6.04
C MET A 28 4.86 -2.65 5.47
N MET A 29 5.39 -3.68 4.82
CA MET A 29 6.70 -3.63 4.17
C MET A 29 6.68 -2.73 2.92
N GLY A 30 5.59 -2.70 2.17
CA GLY A 30 5.38 -1.75 1.08
C GLY A 30 5.49 -0.29 1.59
N TYR A 31 4.78 0.06 2.63
CA TYR A 31 4.84 1.41 3.24
C TYR A 31 6.19 1.72 3.87
N PHE A 32 6.86 0.74 4.47
CA PHE A 32 8.24 0.91 4.92
C PHE A 32 9.17 1.32 3.76
N ILE A 33 9.13 0.60 2.64
CA ILE A 33 9.95 0.90 1.44
C ILE A 33 9.57 2.24 0.79
N THR A 34 8.30 2.63 0.87
CA THR A 34 7.83 3.92 0.35
C THR A 34 8.50 5.08 1.06
N ASP A 35 8.74 4.96 2.37
CA ASP A 35 9.20 6.06 3.22
C ASP A 35 10.65 5.91 3.72
N VAL A 36 11.29 4.75 3.51
CA VAL A 36 12.64 4.43 4.02
C VAL A 36 13.70 5.45 3.64
N MET A 37 13.59 6.06 2.46
CA MET A 37 14.57 7.05 1.97
C MET A 37 14.30 8.48 2.49
N SER A 38 13.13 8.76 3.03
CA SER A 38 12.76 10.10 3.50
C SER A 38 13.70 10.63 4.60
N PRO A 39 13.96 9.89 5.70
CA PRO A 39 14.93 10.33 6.69
C PRO A 39 16.39 10.24 6.22
N LEU A 40 16.66 9.48 5.15
CA LEU A 40 18.01 9.32 4.59
C LEU A 40 18.38 10.44 3.60
N GLU A 41 17.49 11.37 3.26
CA GLU A 41 17.77 12.52 2.39
C GLU A 41 19.00 13.30 2.88
N VAL A 42 19.12 13.45 4.20
CA VAL A 42 20.26 14.14 4.84
C VAL A 42 21.60 13.50 4.48
N LEU A 43 21.64 12.17 4.34
CA LEU A 43 22.83 11.41 3.95
C LEU A 43 23.01 11.40 2.42
N LEU A 44 21.91 11.26 1.66
CA LEU A 44 21.95 11.25 0.19
C LEU A 44 22.54 12.52 -0.40
N THR A 45 22.26 13.66 0.23
CA THR A 45 22.71 14.99 -0.23
C THR A 45 24.14 15.34 0.21
N LYS A 46 24.78 14.53 1.07
CA LYS A 46 26.22 14.70 1.39
C LYS A 46 27.08 14.36 0.18
N SER A 47 28.28 14.96 0.12
CA SER A 47 29.24 14.65 -0.93
C SER A 47 29.72 13.20 -0.87
N ALA A 48 30.22 12.67 -1.99
CA ALA A 48 30.78 11.33 -2.03
C ALA A 48 31.98 11.16 -1.05
N ALA A 49 32.74 12.22 -0.79
CA ALA A 49 33.81 12.23 0.18
C ALA A 49 33.32 12.05 1.62
N GLU A 50 32.07 12.43 1.91
CA GLU A 50 31.40 12.28 3.20
C GLU A 50 30.51 11.04 3.27
N GLY A 51 30.60 10.13 2.28
CA GLY A 51 29.81 8.91 2.22
C GLY A 51 28.38 9.08 1.68
N GLY A 52 28.05 10.25 1.10
CA GLY A 52 26.78 10.52 0.42
C GLY A 52 26.81 10.16 -1.06
N LEU A 53 25.72 10.46 -1.77
CA LEU A 53 25.62 10.30 -3.23
C LEU A 53 25.75 11.63 -3.99
N GLY A 54 25.92 12.76 -3.29
CA GLY A 54 26.01 14.08 -3.88
C GLY A 54 24.73 14.54 -4.58
N TRP A 55 23.59 13.99 -4.24
CA TRP A 55 22.32 14.44 -4.80
C TRP A 55 21.97 15.84 -4.31
N THR A 56 21.38 16.63 -5.18
CA THR A 56 20.74 17.89 -4.78
C THR A 56 19.36 17.60 -4.17
N SER A 57 18.76 18.62 -3.54
CA SER A 57 17.36 18.50 -3.07
C SER A 57 16.38 18.32 -4.24
N ASP A 58 16.69 18.86 -5.41
CA ASP A 58 15.87 18.70 -6.62
C ASP A 58 15.97 17.27 -7.16
N ASP A 59 17.17 16.67 -7.16
CA ASP A 59 17.36 15.27 -7.52
C ASP A 59 16.54 14.33 -6.58
N TYR A 60 16.60 14.61 -5.27
CA TYR A 60 15.79 13.87 -4.30
C TYR A 60 14.29 14.13 -4.49
N GLY A 61 13.88 15.35 -4.78
CA GLY A 61 12.49 15.70 -5.08
C GLY A 61 11.93 14.95 -6.27
N PHE A 62 12.71 14.85 -7.36
CA PHE A 62 12.35 14.04 -8.52
C PHE A 62 12.23 12.56 -8.16
N PHE A 63 13.23 12.03 -7.44
CA PHE A 63 13.19 10.66 -6.94
C PHE A 63 11.95 10.40 -6.09
N ALA A 64 11.65 11.27 -5.12
CA ALA A 64 10.49 11.11 -4.24
C ALA A 64 9.15 11.17 -5.02
N GLY A 65 9.06 12.06 -6.02
CA GLY A 65 7.90 12.19 -6.90
C GLY A 65 7.72 11.04 -7.88
N SER A 66 8.80 10.33 -8.22
CA SER A 66 8.77 9.24 -9.20
C SER A 66 7.86 8.07 -8.80
N TYR A 67 7.60 7.88 -7.50
CA TYR A 67 6.64 6.89 -6.98
C TYR A 67 5.28 6.97 -7.68
N GLY A 68 4.76 8.19 -7.86
CA GLY A 68 3.45 8.41 -8.48
C GLY A 68 3.49 8.54 -9.99
N LEU A 69 4.67 8.69 -10.61
CA LEU A 69 4.79 9.10 -12.00
C LEU A 69 4.07 8.13 -12.96
N ILE A 70 4.38 6.84 -12.88
CA ILE A 70 3.73 5.83 -13.74
C ILE A 70 2.24 5.68 -13.37
N ASN A 71 1.92 5.69 -12.07
CA ASN A 71 0.54 5.55 -11.59
C ASN A 71 -0.37 6.66 -12.11
N VAL A 72 0.11 7.91 -12.08
CA VAL A 72 -0.68 9.07 -12.50
C VAL A 72 -0.76 9.17 -14.02
N PHE A 73 0.38 9.16 -14.72
CA PHE A 73 0.40 9.42 -16.17
C PHE A 73 -0.11 8.25 -17.01
N LEU A 74 0.05 7.01 -16.53
CA LEU A 74 -0.45 5.82 -17.23
C LEU A 74 -1.73 5.25 -16.59
N LEU A 75 -2.32 5.94 -15.61
CA LEU A 75 -3.55 5.52 -14.93
C LEU A 75 -3.47 4.06 -14.42
N MET A 76 -2.30 3.65 -13.93
CA MET A 76 -2.03 2.25 -13.60
C MET A 76 -2.93 1.71 -12.49
N LEU A 77 -3.45 2.57 -11.61
CA LEU A 77 -4.42 2.14 -10.60
C LEU A 77 -5.76 1.71 -11.24
N PHE A 78 -6.20 2.42 -12.30
CA PHE A 78 -7.38 2.04 -13.07
C PHE A 78 -7.17 0.70 -13.78
N PHE A 79 -6.06 0.54 -14.50
CA PHE A 79 -5.73 -0.73 -15.14
C PHE A 79 -5.52 -1.85 -14.14
N GLY A 80 -4.92 -1.57 -12.98
CA GLY A 80 -4.78 -2.51 -11.87
C GLY A 80 -6.13 -3.01 -11.36
N GLY A 81 -7.13 -2.13 -11.26
CA GLY A 81 -8.51 -2.49 -10.94
C GLY A 81 -9.12 -3.44 -11.98
N LEU A 82 -8.98 -3.12 -13.28
CA LEU A 82 -9.45 -3.99 -14.36
C LEU A 82 -8.77 -5.36 -14.36
N ILE A 83 -7.46 -5.42 -14.08
CA ILE A 83 -6.73 -6.69 -13.95
C ILE A 83 -7.26 -7.46 -12.74
N LEU A 84 -7.49 -6.78 -11.62
CA LEU A 84 -8.02 -7.39 -10.40
C LEU A 84 -9.41 -8.00 -10.61
N ASP A 85 -10.27 -7.35 -11.37
CA ASP A 85 -11.61 -7.85 -11.66
C ASP A 85 -11.60 -9.02 -12.66
N LYS A 86 -10.75 -8.94 -13.70
CA LYS A 86 -10.68 -9.99 -14.73
C LYS A 86 -9.84 -11.21 -14.33
N MET A 87 -8.71 -11.01 -13.64
CA MET A 87 -7.74 -12.06 -13.34
C MET A 87 -7.78 -12.51 -11.87
N GLY A 88 -8.53 -11.78 -11.05
CA GLY A 88 -8.76 -12.12 -9.66
C GLY A 88 -7.61 -11.79 -8.72
N ILE A 89 -7.88 -11.95 -7.42
CA ILE A 89 -7.03 -11.54 -6.30
C ILE A 89 -5.65 -12.23 -6.33
N ARG A 90 -5.61 -13.52 -6.65
CA ARG A 90 -4.38 -14.32 -6.59
C ARG A 90 -3.34 -13.86 -7.60
N PHE A 91 -3.76 -13.74 -8.86
CA PHE A 91 -2.87 -13.28 -9.93
C PHE A 91 -2.41 -11.84 -9.69
N THR A 92 -3.36 -10.94 -9.46
CA THR A 92 -3.08 -9.51 -9.31
C THR A 92 -2.20 -9.24 -8.10
N GLY A 93 -2.44 -9.90 -6.98
CA GLY A 93 -1.61 -9.75 -5.78
C GLY A 93 -0.18 -10.28 -5.97
N MET A 94 -0.01 -11.44 -6.58
CA MET A 94 1.33 -11.97 -6.90
C MET A 94 2.07 -11.07 -7.88
N MET A 95 1.40 -10.57 -8.91
CA MET A 95 1.95 -9.60 -9.86
C MET A 95 2.39 -8.32 -9.15
N ALA A 96 1.53 -7.76 -8.31
CA ALA A 96 1.81 -6.54 -7.55
C ALA A 96 3.02 -6.71 -6.61
N CYS A 97 3.06 -7.80 -5.83
CA CYS A 97 4.18 -8.09 -4.94
C CYS A 97 5.49 -8.30 -5.72
N THR A 98 5.43 -8.94 -6.90
CA THR A 98 6.60 -9.14 -7.76
C THR A 98 7.11 -7.80 -8.31
N LEU A 99 6.21 -6.91 -8.77
CA LEU A 99 6.58 -5.56 -9.22
C LEU A 99 7.22 -4.75 -8.09
N MET A 100 6.70 -4.85 -6.86
CA MET A 100 7.33 -4.20 -5.70
C MET A 100 8.76 -4.69 -5.49
N VAL A 101 8.99 -6.00 -5.51
CA VAL A 101 10.34 -6.58 -5.32
C VAL A 101 11.28 -6.15 -6.45
N ILE A 102 10.85 -6.24 -7.71
CA ILE A 102 11.65 -5.79 -8.87
C ILE A 102 11.99 -4.30 -8.70
N GLY A 103 11.02 -3.47 -8.38
CA GLY A 103 11.21 -2.03 -8.17
C GLY A 103 12.22 -1.73 -7.07
N VAL A 104 12.16 -2.45 -5.94
CA VAL A 104 13.14 -2.31 -4.85
C VAL A 104 14.53 -2.75 -5.27
N CYS A 105 14.68 -3.84 -6.03
CA CYS A 105 15.98 -4.29 -6.53
C CYS A 105 16.61 -3.23 -7.44
N ILE A 106 15.84 -2.64 -8.36
CA ILE A 106 16.33 -1.55 -9.23
C ILE A 106 16.66 -0.31 -8.41
N LYS A 107 15.79 0.09 -7.47
CA LYS A 107 16.01 1.20 -6.54
C LYS A 107 17.30 1.00 -5.73
N TYR A 108 17.51 -0.19 -5.19
CA TYR A 108 18.73 -0.56 -4.46
C TYR A 108 19.97 -0.46 -5.34
N TYR A 109 19.89 -0.99 -6.57
CA TYR A 109 20.99 -0.88 -7.53
C TYR A 109 21.34 0.59 -7.86
N GLY A 110 20.33 1.47 -7.98
CA GLY A 110 20.54 2.91 -8.16
C GLY A 110 21.32 3.56 -7.01
N ILE A 111 21.17 3.04 -5.77
CA ILE A 111 21.85 3.58 -4.58
C ILE A 111 23.27 3.03 -4.42
N VAL A 112 23.51 1.75 -4.75
CA VAL A 112 24.82 1.09 -4.51
C VAL A 112 25.67 0.99 -5.76
N GLY A 113 25.09 1.16 -6.94
CA GLY A 113 25.80 1.07 -8.23
C GLY A 113 26.83 2.18 -8.39
N ASN A 114 27.96 1.84 -8.97
CA ASN A 114 28.97 2.82 -9.31
C ASN A 114 28.68 3.41 -10.70
N PHE A 115 28.12 4.61 -10.73
CA PHE A 115 27.77 5.32 -11.97
C PHE A 115 28.77 6.44 -12.31
N GLY A 116 29.75 6.71 -11.44
CA GLY A 116 30.68 7.84 -11.59
C GLY A 116 29.93 9.16 -11.77
N ASP A 117 30.41 10.02 -12.66
CA ASP A 117 29.80 11.32 -13.00
C ASP A 117 28.73 11.21 -14.09
N ALA A 118 28.26 9.99 -14.43
CA ALA A 118 27.27 9.81 -15.48
C ALA A 118 25.94 10.50 -15.10
N ARG A 119 25.38 11.21 -16.07
CA ARG A 119 24.10 11.92 -15.92
C ARG A 119 23.10 11.48 -16.99
N PHE A 120 21.88 11.30 -16.57
CA PHE A 120 20.75 11.18 -17.48
C PHE A 120 20.29 12.57 -17.87
N THR A 121 20.28 12.90 -19.16
CA THR A 121 19.89 14.21 -19.68
C THR A 121 18.75 14.09 -20.67
N LEU A 122 17.74 14.94 -20.51
CA LEU A 122 16.62 15.06 -21.44
C LEU A 122 16.67 16.47 -22.04
N ALA A 123 17.46 16.63 -23.12
CA ALA A 123 17.77 17.93 -23.70
C ALA A 123 16.52 18.76 -24.08
N ALA A 124 15.41 18.10 -24.44
CA ALA A 124 14.16 18.77 -24.79
C ALA A 124 13.52 19.56 -23.63
N PHE A 125 13.88 19.26 -22.38
CA PHE A 125 13.30 19.88 -21.17
C PHE A 125 14.36 20.53 -20.27
N ASP A 126 15.59 20.67 -20.77
CA ASP A 126 16.75 21.15 -19.97
C ASP A 126 16.87 20.40 -18.61
N PHE A 127 16.55 19.11 -18.64
CA PHE A 127 16.50 18.26 -17.45
C PHE A 127 17.74 17.37 -17.38
N SER A 128 18.44 17.39 -16.24
CA SER A 128 19.62 16.58 -16.00
C SER A 128 19.59 16.03 -14.58
N LEU A 129 19.78 14.71 -14.46
CA LEU A 129 19.73 13.95 -13.20
C LEU A 129 20.96 13.06 -13.09
N PRO A 130 21.62 12.91 -11.91
CA PRO A 130 22.62 11.87 -11.70
C PRO A 130 22.09 10.50 -12.10
N MET A 131 22.90 9.68 -12.77
CA MET A 131 22.46 8.36 -13.23
C MET A 131 21.98 7.47 -12.06
N SER A 132 22.63 7.59 -10.89
CA SER A 132 22.20 6.93 -9.64
C SER A 132 20.76 7.30 -9.26
N ALA A 133 20.43 8.59 -9.31
CA ALA A 133 19.08 9.08 -9.01
C ALA A 133 18.06 8.65 -10.08
N ALA A 134 18.46 8.65 -11.37
CA ALA A 134 17.59 8.21 -12.47
C ALA A 134 17.21 6.72 -12.35
N VAL A 135 18.20 5.85 -12.07
CA VAL A 135 17.96 4.42 -11.88
C VAL A 135 17.13 4.16 -10.62
N ALA A 136 17.45 4.84 -9.52
CA ALA A 136 16.68 4.73 -8.28
C ALA A 136 15.22 5.18 -8.47
N SER A 137 15.00 6.27 -9.24
CA SER A 137 13.66 6.78 -9.58
C SER A 137 12.87 5.80 -10.44
N LEU A 138 13.50 5.17 -11.43
CA LEU A 138 12.85 4.13 -12.23
C LEU A 138 12.39 2.96 -11.34
N GLY A 139 13.28 2.50 -10.45
CA GLY A 139 12.94 1.44 -9.49
C GLY A 139 11.79 1.86 -8.58
N PHE A 140 11.78 3.11 -8.11
CA PHE A 140 10.74 3.61 -7.23
C PHE A 140 9.40 3.80 -7.94
N ALA A 141 9.41 4.16 -9.23
CA ALA A 141 8.21 4.25 -10.05
C ALA A 141 7.57 2.87 -10.30
N ILE A 142 8.38 1.85 -10.63
CA ILE A 142 7.92 0.46 -10.78
C ILE A 142 7.37 -0.08 -9.44
N PHE A 143 8.09 0.17 -8.34
CA PHE A 143 7.64 -0.18 -7.01
C PHE A 143 6.29 0.46 -6.68
N GLY A 144 6.11 1.74 -7.02
CA GLY A 144 4.87 2.47 -6.79
C GLY A 144 3.67 1.83 -7.47
N VAL A 145 3.82 1.38 -8.73
CA VAL A 145 2.76 0.62 -9.44
C VAL A 145 2.38 -0.63 -8.66
N GLY A 146 3.38 -1.42 -8.25
CA GLY A 146 3.14 -2.63 -7.47
C GLY A 146 2.45 -2.33 -6.14
N CYS A 147 2.88 -1.29 -5.42
CA CYS A 147 2.36 -0.91 -4.11
C CYS A 147 0.88 -0.49 -4.18
N GLU A 148 0.50 0.34 -5.15
CA GLU A 148 -0.88 0.79 -5.33
C GLU A 148 -1.82 -0.36 -5.76
N ILE A 149 -1.39 -1.20 -6.71
CA ILE A 149 -2.16 -2.38 -7.11
C ILE A 149 -2.29 -3.37 -5.94
N CYS A 150 -1.25 -3.54 -5.14
CA CYS A 150 -1.30 -4.36 -3.93
C CYS A 150 -2.34 -3.82 -2.94
N GLY A 151 -2.41 -2.50 -2.75
CA GLY A 151 -3.36 -1.84 -1.85
C GLY A 151 -4.82 -2.14 -2.18
N ILE A 152 -5.23 -2.00 -3.45
CA ILE A 152 -6.59 -2.34 -3.88
C ILE A 152 -6.85 -3.86 -3.78
N THR A 153 -5.84 -4.68 -4.09
CA THR A 153 -5.95 -6.14 -3.97
C THR A 153 -6.15 -6.56 -2.52
N VAL A 154 -5.38 -6.01 -1.58
CA VAL A 154 -5.50 -6.29 -0.15
C VAL A 154 -6.87 -5.88 0.38
N SER A 155 -7.40 -4.75 -0.04
CA SER A 155 -8.77 -4.33 0.31
C SER A 155 -9.81 -5.35 -0.15
N LYS A 156 -9.69 -5.85 -1.40
CA LYS A 156 -10.58 -6.90 -1.93
C LYS A 156 -10.41 -8.24 -1.19
N VAL A 157 -9.17 -8.59 -0.80
CA VAL A 157 -8.90 -9.76 0.06
C VAL A 157 -9.66 -9.66 1.38
N ILE A 158 -9.53 -8.53 2.08
CA ILE A 158 -10.16 -8.33 3.39
C ILE A 158 -11.68 -8.38 3.25
N THR A 159 -12.24 -7.72 2.24
CA THR A 159 -13.68 -7.80 1.95
C THR A 159 -14.11 -9.24 1.75
N LYS A 160 -13.43 -10.02 0.91
CA LYS A 160 -13.76 -11.43 0.63
C LYS A 160 -13.75 -12.31 1.90
N TRP A 161 -12.77 -12.10 2.79
CA TRP A 161 -12.59 -12.94 3.98
C TRP A 161 -13.44 -12.50 5.18
N PHE A 162 -13.81 -11.21 5.26
CA PHE A 162 -14.49 -10.62 6.42
C PHE A 162 -15.92 -10.15 6.15
N THR A 163 -16.45 -10.33 4.94
CA THR A 163 -17.88 -10.07 4.70
C THR A 163 -18.75 -10.95 5.59
N GLY A 164 -19.65 -10.32 6.34
CA GLY A 164 -20.46 -10.98 7.36
C GLY A 164 -19.78 -11.15 8.73
N HIS A 165 -18.54 -10.69 8.87
CA HIS A 165 -17.76 -10.71 10.11
C HIS A 165 -17.29 -9.30 10.49
N GLU A 166 -16.13 -9.15 11.17
CA GLU A 166 -15.59 -7.88 11.68
C GLU A 166 -14.85 -7.07 10.57
N LEU A 167 -15.52 -6.77 9.47
CA LEU A 167 -14.90 -6.13 8.28
C LEU A 167 -14.28 -4.78 8.58
N ALA A 168 -14.98 -3.89 9.31
CA ALA A 168 -14.48 -2.55 9.63
C ALA A 168 -13.24 -2.60 10.51
N LEU A 169 -13.21 -3.52 11.49
CA LEU A 169 -12.04 -3.75 12.34
C LEU A 169 -10.86 -4.27 11.51
N ALA A 170 -11.09 -5.23 10.61
CA ALA A 170 -10.04 -5.80 9.76
C ALA A 170 -9.43 -4.74 8.82
N MET A 171 -10.27 -3.90 8.19
CA MET A 171 -9.83 -2.77 7.36
C MET A 171 -9.03 -1.75 8.18
N GLY A 172 -9.52 -1.37 9.38
CA GLY A 172 -8.84 -0.44 10.25
C GLY A 172 -7.47 -0.97 10.73
N LEU A 173 -7.38 -2.25 11.08
CA LEU A 173 -6.13 -2.87 11.51
C LEU A 173 -5.12 -2.96 10.36
N GLN A 174 -5.55 -3.28 9.15
CA GLN A 174 -4.68 -3.28 7.97
C GLN A 174 -4.05 -1.90 7.74
N VAL A 175 -4.86 -0.84 7.81
CA VAL A 175 -4.35 0.55 7.68
C VAL A 175 -3.39 0.88 8.82
N ALA A 176 -3.70 0.50 10.05
CA ALA A 176 -2.82 0.74 11.20
C ALA A 176 -1.47 0.04 11.03
N LEU A 177 -1.45 -1.22 10.59
CA LEU A 177 -0.22 -1.97 10.31
C LEU A 177 0.59 -1.35 9.16
N ALA A 178 -0.07 -0.90 8.09
CA ALA A 178 0.58 -0.17 7.01
C ALA A 178 1.27 1.11 7.53
N ARG A 179 0.59 1.90 8.36
CA ARG A 179 1.16 3.10 8.99
C ARG A 179 2.29 2.79 9.97
N LEU A 180 2.27 1.62 10.62
CA LEU A 180 3.41 1.16 11.42
C LEU A 180 4.66 0.99 10.54
N GLY A 181 4.53 0.53 9.30
CA GLY A 181 5.62 0.47 8.32
C GLY A 181 6.22 1.85 8.05
N THR A 182 5.38 2.87 7.78
CA THR A 182 5.82 4.26 7.61
C THR A 182 6.52 4.79 8.86
N ALA A 183 5.94 4.56 10.05
CA ALA A 183 6.55 5.02 11.32
C ALA A 183 7.92 4.37 11.56
N ALA A 184 8.03 3.05 11.31
CA ALA A 184 9.30 2.32 11.41
C ALA A 184 10.35 2.85 10.42
N ALA A 185 9.95 3.19 9.20
CA ALA A 185 10.83 3.80 8.20
C ALA A 185 11.33 5.17 8.66
N MET A 186 10.41 6.05 9.07
CA MET A 186 10.74 7.42 9.47
C MET A 186 11.64 7.48 10.71
N MET A 187 11.31 6.70 11.73
CA MET A 187 12.04 6.71 13.01
C MET A 187 13.29 5.83 12.98
N GLY A 188 13.29 4.75 12.22
CA GLY A 188 14.31 3.71 12.27
C GLY A 188 15.39 3.79 11.20
N SER A 189 15.11 4.34 10.00
CA SER A 189 16.03 4.22 8.86
C SER A 189 17.36 4.94 9.10
N LEU A 190 17.34 6.18 9.59
CA LEU A 190 18.56 6.94 9.81
C LEU A 190 19.41 6.38 10.97
N PRO A 191 18.84 6.05 12.15
CA PRO A 191 19.59 5.35 13.22
C PRO A 191 20.17 4.02 12.75
N PHE A 192 19.42 3.24 11.97
CA PHE A 192 19.89 1.96 11.46
C PHE A 192 21.03 2.13 10.44
N ALA A 193 20.94 3.10 9.53
CA ALA A 193 22.04 3.44 8.61
C ALA A 193 23.31 3.82 9.37
N LYS A 194 23.20 4.67 10.42
CA LYS A 194 24.33 5.05 11.28
C LYS A 194 24.92 3.85 12.02
N LEU A 195 24.09 2.95 12.55
CA LEU A 195 24.54 1.72 13.20
C LEU A 195 25.31 0.79 12.26
N MET A 196 24.93 0.78 10.97
CA MET A 196 25.61 0.03 9.91
C MET A 196 26.77 0.78 9.26
N GLY A 197 27.44 1.68 9.99
CA GLY A 197 28.61 2.39 9.50
C GLY A 197 28.29 3.53 8.51
N GLY A 198 27.09 4.08 8.52
CA GLY A 198 26.65 5.14 7.61
C GLY A 198 26.19 4.68 6.23
N HIS A 199 26.04 3.37 6.02
CA HIS A 199 25.59 2.84 4.73
C HIS A 199 24.11 3.16 4.48
N ILE A 200 23.85 4.08 3.55
CA ILE A 200 22.51 4.53 3.14
C ILE A 200 21.66 3.36 2.61
N SER A 201 22.30 2.38 1.98
CA SER A 201 21.64 1.21 1.40
C SER A 201 21.14 0.20 2.44
N ALA A 202 21.65 0.20 3.67
CA ALA A 202 21.34 -0.82 4.66
C ALA A 202 19.85 -0.87 5.07
N PRO A 203 19.16 0.24 5.39
CA PRO A 203 17.72 0.22 5.67
C PRO A 203 16.88 -0.23 4.47
N LEU A 204 17.29 0.17 3.25
CA LEU A 204 16.61 -0.24 2.02
C LEU A 204 16.76 -1.74 1.76
N LEU A 205 17.96 -2.29 2.00
CA LEU A 205 18.21 -3.73 1.89
C LEU A 205 17.38 -4.52 2.90
N LEU A 206 17.34 -4.07 4.16
CA LEU A 206 16.50 -4.70 5.20
C LEU A 206 15.04 -4.73 4.76
N GLY A 207 14.49 -3.60 4.34
CA GLY A 207 13.12 -3.52 3.86
C GLY A 207 12.87 -4.39 2.63
N GLY A 208 13.83 -4.45 1.69
CA GLY A 208 13.77 -5.31 0.51
C GLY A 208 13.70 -6.79 0.86
N VAL A 209 14.53 -7.26 1.81
CA VAL A 209 14.49 -8.65 2.31
C VAL A 209 13.15 -8.96 2.98
N LEU A 210 12.65 -8.05 3.82
CA LEU A 210 11.34 -8.22 4.45
C LEU A 210 10.19 -8.20 3.43
N LEU A 211 10.32 -7.43 2.35
CA LEU A 211 9.35 -7.43 1.26
C LEU A 211 9.35 -8.74 0.47
N ILE A 212 10.52 -9.36 0.27
CA ILE A 212 10.62 -10.71 -0.33
C ILE A 212 9.93 -11.73 0.57
N ILE A 213 10.10 -11.65 1.88
CA ILE A 213 9.35 -12.47 2.84
C ILE A 213 7.84 -12.22 2.69
N GLY A 214 7.42 -10.97 2.50
CA GLY A 214 6.03 -10.60 2.20
C GLY A 214 5.51 -11.25 0.91
N LEU A 215 6.29 -11.26 -0.16
CA LEU A 215 5.96 -11.95 -1.42
C LEU A 215 5.75 -13.45 -1.20
N LEU A 216 6.66 -14.11 -0.46
CA LEU A 216 6.55 -15.53 -0.14
C LEU A 216 5.33 -15.81 0.74
N ALA A 217 5.06 -14.96 1.72
CA ALA A 217 3.86 -15.05 2.56
C ALA A 217 2.58 -14.86 1.72
N PHE A 218 2.58 -13.92 0.77
CA PHE A 218 1.45 -13.77 -0.16
C PHE A 218 1.25 -15.00 -1.05
N ALA A 219 2.33 -15.68 -1.46
CA ALA A 219 2.21 -16.95 -2.18
C ALA A 219 1.52 -18.03 -1.31
N VAL A 220 1.81 -18.09 -0.01
CA VAL A 220 1.07 -18.95 0.93
C VAL A 220 -0.40 -18.54 1.02
N TYR A 221 -0.68 -17.23 1.07
CA TYR A 221 -2.05 -16.71 1.04
C TYR A 221 -2.81 -17.22 -0.21
N THR A 222 -2.19 -17.28 -1.39
CA THR A 222 -2.87 -17.78 -2.61
C THR A 222 -3.37 -19.21 -2.47
N VAL A 223 -2.65 -20.04 -1.70
CA VAL A 223 -3.08 -21.42 -1.40
C VAL A 223 -4.26 -21.41 -0.43
N MET A 224 -4.26 -20.52 0.56
CA MET A 224 -5.39 -20.35 1.48
C MET A 224 -6.65 -19.86 0.75
N ASP A 225 -6.48 -18.91 -0.17
CA ASP A 225 -7.59 -18.37 -0.98
C ASP A 225 -8.21 -19.43 -1.91
N LYS A 226 -7.39 -20.32 -2.51
CA LYS A 226 -7.92 -21.47 -3.27
C LYS A 226 -8.78 -22.41 -2.40
N LYS A 227 -8.36 -22.63 -1.16
CA LYS A 227 -9.15 -23.45 -0.21
C LYS A 227 -10.43 -22.75 0.21
N LEU A 228 -10.41 -21.41 0.34
CA LEU A 228 -11.61 -20.63 0.61
C LEU A 228 -12.63 -20.80 -0.54
N ASP A 229 -12.19 -20.60 -1.80
CA ASP A 229 -13.09 -20.76 -2.96
C ASP A 229 -13.69 -22.17 -2.98
N ALA A 230 -12.89 -23.22 -2.85
CA ALA A 230 -13.39 -24.60 -2.80
C ALA A 230 -14.39 -24.84 -1.67
N SER A 231 -14.19 -24.22 -0.49
CA SER A 231 -15.14 -24.33 0.62
C SER A 231 -16.43 -23.53 0.36
N THR A 232 -16.32 -22.39 -0.33
CA THR A 232 -17.47 -21.56 -0.70
C THR A 232 -18.33 -22.24 -1.76
N ASP A 233 -17.68 -22.80 -2.80
CA ASP A 233 -18.36 -23.56 -3.85
C ASP A 233 -19.08 -24.79 -3.30
N ALA A 234 -18.46 -25.48 -2.34
CA ALA A 234 -19.07 -26.63 -1.69
C ALA A 234 -20.32 -26.26 -0.85
N VAL A 235 -20.27 -25.12 -0.14
CA VAL A 235 -21.41 -24.57 0.60
C VAL A 235 -22.52 -24.15 -0.37
N ALA A 236 -22.17 -23.43 -1.44
CA ALA A 236 -23.12 -22.97 -2.45
C ALA A 236 -23.84 -24.17 -3.14
N ALA A 237 -23.07 -25.22 -3.48
CA ALA A 237 -23.63 -26.43 -4.03
C ALA A 237 -24.61 -27.13 -3.07
N GLN A 238 -24.31 -27.14 -1.77
CA GLN A 238 -25.19 -27.70 -0.75
C GLN A 238 -26.46 -26.87 -0.56
N GLU A 239 -26.35 -25.52 -0.61
CA GLU A 239 -27.47 -24.60 -0.53
C GLU A 239 -28.37 -24.71 -1.79
N ALA A 240 -27.77 -24.79 -2.98
CA ALA A 240 -28.49 -24.98 -4.24
C ALA A 240 -29.28 -26.31 -4.25
N ALA A 241 -28.68 -27.41 -3.82
CA ALA A 241 -29.37 -28.70 -3.72
C ALA A 241 -30.53 -28.65 -2.72
N ARG A 242 -30.43 -27.85 -1.65
CA ARG A 242 -31.53 -27.63 -0.71
C ARG A 242 -32.66 -26.79 -1.28
N ALA A 243 -32.32 -25.70 -1.99
CA ALA A 243 -33.26 -24.81 -2.65
C ALA A 243 -34.05 -25.57 -3.74
N GLU A 244 -33.35 -26.39 -4.54
CA GLU A 244 -33.97 -27.26 -5.54
C GLU A 244 -34.93 -28.27 -4.91
N ALA A 245 -34.55 -28.87 -3.77
CA ALA A 245 -35.41 -29.77 -3.01
C ALA A 245 -36.61 -29.03 -2.38
N ALA A 246 -36.51 -27.73 -2.12
CA ALA A 246 -37.58 -26.88 -1.60
C ALA A 246 -38.44 -26.22 -2.70
N GLY A 247 -38.06 -26.31 -3.97
CA GLY A 247 -38.78 -25.72 -5.11
C GLY A 247 -38.59 -24.19 -5.25
N GLU A 248 -37.52 -23.62 -4.71
CA GLU A 248 -37.20 -22.20 -4.79
C GLU A 248 -36.29 -21.94 -5.99
N ALA A 249 -36.57 -20.88 -6.80
CA ALA A 249 -35.76 -20.48 -7.93
C ALA A 249 -34.53 -19.64 -7.45
N ALA A 250 -33.33 -20.01 -7.90
CA ALA A 250 -32.14 -19.25 -7.64
C ALA A 250 -32.12 -17.93 -8.44
N THR A 251 -31.93 -16.81 -7.78
CA THR A 251 -31.65 -15.51 -8.40
C THR A 251 -30.14 -15.33 -8.53
N GLU A 252 -29.63 -15.32 -9.75
CA GLU A 252 -28.24 -14.91 -10.03
C GLU A 252 -28.16 -13.38 -10.01
N GLU A 253 -27.39 -12.80 -9.11
CA GLU A 253 -27.01 -11.40 -9.16
C GLU A 253 -25.71 -11.25 -9.99
N ASP A 254 -25.77 -10.46 -11.06
CA ASP A 254 -24.61 -10.14 -11.91
C ASP A 254 -23.77 -9.04 -11.21
N GLU A 255 -22.67 -9.45 -10.56
CA GLU A 255 -21.73 -8.57 -9.88
C GLU A 255 -20.64 -7.99 -10.83
N GLY A 256 -20.83 -8.03 -12.16
CA GLY A 256 -19.87 -7.56 -13.14
C GLY A 256 -19.74 -6.03 -13.17
N PHE A 257 -18.52 -5.52 -13.43
CA PHE A 257 -18.29 -4.09 -13.67
C PHE A 257 -18.97 -3.63 -14.97
N HIS A 258 -19.84 -2.63 -14.90
CA HIS A 258 -20.48 -2.00 -16.03
C HIS A 258 -20.00 -0.56 -16.23
N PHE A 259 -19.67 -0.16 -17.46
CA PHE A 259 -19.29 1.23 -17.78
C PHE A 259 -20.37 2.25 -17.44
N ALA A 260 -21.64 1.83 -17.32
CA ALA A 260 -22.74 2.67 -16.87
C ALA A 260 -22.54 3.16 -15.40
N ASP A 261 -21.86 2.37 -14.56
CA ASP A 261 -21.63 2.70 -13.17
C ASP A 261 -20.68 3.90 -13.02
N LEU A 262 -19.75 4.07 -13.98
CA LEU A 262 -18.90 5.27 -14.00
C LEU A 262 -19.71 6.56 -14.10
N LYS A 263 -20.78 6.56 -14.89
CA LYS A 263 -21.65 7.75 -15.00
C LYS A 263 -22.30 8.10 -13.66
N LEU A 264 -22.75 7.10 -12.89
CA LEU A 264 -23.32 7.31 -11.57
C LEU A 264 -22.30 7.91 -10.60
N ILE A 265 -21.06 7.41 -10.62
CA ILE A 265 -19.96 7.92 -9.78
C ILE A 265 -19.67 9.39 -10.13
N PHE A 266 -19.43 9.70 -11.42
CA PHE A 266 -19.04 11.05 -11.85
C PHE A 266 -20.17 12.08 -11.74
N THR A 267 -21.44 11.69 -11.70
CA THR A 267 -22.58 12.58 -11.49
C THR A 267 -22.88 12.83 -10.02
N ASN A 268 -22.27 12.05 -9.09
CA ASN A 268 -22.50 12.20 -7.66
C ASN A 268 -21.66 13.35 -7.07
N PRO A 269 -22.26 14.45 -6.55
CA PRO A 269 -21.51 15.55 -5.96
C PRO A 269 -20.71 15.14 -4.72
N GLY A 270 -21.17 14.14 -3.95
CA GLY A 270 -20.44 13.58 -2.81
C GLY A 270 -19.08 12.98 -3.22
N PHE A 271 -19.03 12.31 -4.37
CA PHE A 271 -17.78 11.80 -4.92
C PHE A 271 -16.75 12.92 -5.13
N TRP A 272 -17.14 14.03 -5.75
CA TRP A 272 -16.24 15.16 -6.02
C TRP A 272 -15.78 15.87 -4.75
N LEU A 273 -16.66 16.02 -3.75
CA LEU A 273 -16.29 16.61 -2.46
C LEU A 273 -15.26 15.75 -1.72
N ILE A 274 -15.46 14.43 -1.69
CA ILE A 274 -14.50 13.50 -1.07
C ILE A 274 -13.17 13.50 -1.85
N THR A 275 -13.23 13.48 -3.18
CA THR A 275 -12.04 13.54 -4.05
C THR A 275 -11.24 14.82 -3.79
N LEU A 276 -11.92 15.97 -3.73
CA LEU A 276 -11.27 17.25 -3.44
C LEU A 276 -10.65 17.28 -2.03
N LEU A 277 -11.36 16.76 -1.02
CA LEU A 277 -10.85 16.66 0.34
C LEU A 277 -9.57 15.80 0.39
N CYS A 278 -9.59 14.63 -0.27
CA CYS A 278 -8.42 13.77 -0.36
C CYS A 278 -7.26 14.45 -1.10
N LEU A 279 -7.54 15.12 -2.22
CA LEU A 279 -6.53 15.85 -2.99
C LEU A 279 -5.83 16.91 -2.12
N LEU A 280 -6.60 17.77 -1.45
CA LEU A 280 -6.05 18.84 -0.60
C LEU A 280 -5.28 18.29 0.60
N PHE A 281 -5.79 17.25 1.25
CA PHE A 281 -5.14 16.62 2.39
C PHE A 281 -3.79 16.00 2.00
N TYR A 282 -3.79 15.16 0.96
CA TYR A 282 -2.58 14.46 0.55
C TYR A 282 -1.55 15.36 -0.12
N SER A 283 -1.97 16.43 -0.81
CA SER A 283 -1.04 17.41 -1.38
C SER A 283 -0.23 18.19 -0.31
N GLY A 284 -0.76 18.29 0.92
CA GLY A 284 -0.01 18.84 2.04
C GLY A 284 0.83 17.81 2.79
N VAL A 285 0.25 16.66 3.10
CA VAL A 285 0.86 15.66 3.99
C VAL A 285 2.04 14.93 3.34
N PHE A 286 1.90 14.48 2.09
CA PHE A 286 2.97 13.69 1.46
C PHE A 286 4.25 14.48 1.23
N PRO A 287 4.25 15.69 0.63
CA PRO A 287 5.47 16.47 0.49
C PRO A 287 6.12 16.76 1.84
N PHE A 288 5.31 17.12 2.85
CA PHE A 288 5.82 17.33 4.19
C PHE A 288 6.58 16.10 4.70
N LEU A 289 5.97 14.91 4.67
CA LEU A 289 6.61 13.69 5.17
C LEU A 289 7.92 13.35 4.42
N LYS A 290 8.00 13.66 3.12
CA LYS A 290 9.21 13.39 2.31
C LYS A 290 10.38 14.28 2.69
N PHE A 291 10.14 15.53 3.07
CA PHE A 291 11.18 16.51 3.39
C PHE A 291 11.28 16.86 4.88
N ALA A 292 10.39 16.32 5.73
CA ALA A 292 10.26 16.71 7.12
C ALA A 292 11.57 16.54 7.92
N THR A 293 12.28 15.44 7.72
CA THR A 293 13.54 15.19 8.45
C THR A 293 14.59 16.24 8.12
N LYS A 294 14.77 16.54 6.84
CA LYS A 294 15.72 17.60 6.41
C LYS A 294 15.29 18.98 6.90
N LEU A 295 14.00 19.28 6.85
CA LEU A 295 13.44 20.53 7.37
C LEU A 295 13.76 20.71 8.86
N MET A 296 13.60 19.64 9.67
CA MET A 296 13.92 19.66 11.10
C MET A 296 15.41 19.94 11.35
N VAL A 297 16.29 19.31 10.59
CA VAL A 297 17.73 19.51 10.71
C VAL A 297 18.14 20.93 10.24
N ALA A 298 17.74 21.32 9.02
CA ALA A 298 18.21 22.54 8.39
C ALA A 298 17.63 23.82 9.02
N ASN A 299 16.34 23.84 9.37
CA ASN A 299 15.65 25.05 9.83
C ASN A 299 15.57 25.15 11.36
N TYR A 300 15.51 24.01 12.04
CA TYR A 300 15.31 23.98 13.50
C TYR A 300 16.53 23.47 14.27
N GLY A 301 17.59 23.05 13.58
CA GLY A 301 18.82 22.57 14.20
C GLY A 301 18.65 21.30 15.05
N VAL A 302 17.62 20.50 14.74
CA VAL A 302 17.37 19.23 15.44
C VAL A 302 18.47 18.24 15.05
N ASP A 303 18.97 17.49 16.02
CA ASP A 303 19.97 16.44 15.75
C ASP A 303 19.45 15.45 14.71
N GLU A 304 20.32 15.08 13.76
CA GLU A 304 19.96 14.18 12.66
C GLU A 304 19.33 12.87 13.12
N SER A 305 19.76 12.34 14.28
CA SER A 305 19.25 11.08 14.81
C SER A 305 17.81 11.19 15.37
N LEU A 306 17.40 12.38 15.78
CA LEU A 306 16.10 12.68 16.36
C LEU A 306 15.13 13.26 15.32
N ALA A 307 15.63 13.82 14.23
CA ALA A 307 14.83 14.56 13.26
C ALA A 307 13.75 13.71 12.57
N GLY A 308 13.98 12.40 12.40
CA GLY A 308 12.99 11.46 11.85
C GLY A 308 11.88 11.08 12.82
N ILE A 309 12.08 11.27 14.15
CA ILE A 309 11.08 10.93 15.16
C ILE A 309 9.87 11.86 15.04
N ILE A 310 10.09 13.16 14.85
CA ILE A 310 9.02 14.17 14.81
C ILE A 310 7.98 13.87 13.72
N PRO A 311 8.34 13.70 12.42
CA PRO A 311 7.37 13.27 11.41
C PRO A 311 6.83 11.87 11.65
N GLY A 312 7.61 10.99 12.27
CA GLY A 312 7.16 9.65 12.68
C GLY A 312 6.02 9.68 13.71
N LEU A 313 6.00 10.65 14.63
CA LEU A 313 4.93 10.81 15.63
C LEU A 313 3.57 11.10 14.99
N ILE A 314 3.53 11.83 13.86
CA ILE A 314 2.29 12.07 13.11
C ILE A 314 1.72 10.73 12.65
N THR A 315 2.56 9.87 12.11
CA THR A 315 2.18 8.54 11.64
C THR A 315 1.77 7.64 12.81
N MET A 316 2.48 7.69 13.93
CA MET A 316 2.11 6.97 15.16
C MET A 316 0.73 7.38 15.67
N GLY A 317 0.41 8.69 15.63
CA GLY A 317 -0.92 9.20 15.97
C GLY A 317 -2.03 8.56 15.15
N THR A 318 -1.81 8.37 13.85
CA THR A 318 -2.81 7.73 12.96
C THR A 318 -3.02 6.25 13.27
N ILE A 319 -1.99 5.52 13.74
CA ILE A 319 -2.11 4.11 14.14
C ILE A 319 -3.14 3.95 15.26
N ILE A 320 -3.14 4.86 16.23
CA ILE A 320 -4.05 4.83 17.38
C ILE A 320 -5.42 5.39 17.00
N LEU A 321 -5.44 6.54 16.32
CA LEU A 321 -6.68 7.28 16.04
C LEU A 321 -7.56 6.57 15.01
N THR A 322 -6.97 5.90 14.00
CA THR A 322 -7.76 5.25 12.95
C THR A 322 -8.69 4.14 13.48
N PRO A 323 -8.23 3.18 14.29
CA PRO A 323 -9.14 2.20 14.90
C PRO A 323 -10.15 2.85 15.87
N VAL A 324 -9.75 3.87 16.61
CA VAL A 324 -10.64 4.58 17.53
C VAL A 324 -11.77 5.26 16.77
N PHE A 325 -11.46 5.99 15.69
CA PHE A 325 -12.49 6.62 14.87
C PHE A 325 -13.37 5.59 14.16
N GLY A 326 -12.81 4.46 13.71
CA GLY A 326 -13.59 3.34 13.18
C GLY A 326 -14.61 2.81 14.19
N MET A 327 -14.19 2.55 15.43
CA MET A 327 -15.09 2.13 16.51
C MET A 327 -16.15 3.18 16.86
N VAL A 328 -15.79 4.46 16.87
CA VAL A 328 -16.72 5.57 17.11
C VAL A 328 -17.76 5.63 15.98
N TYR A 329 -17.30 5.52 14.73
CA TYR A 329 -18.18 5.49 13.56
C TYR A 329 -19.18 4.33 13.63
N ASP A 330 -18.73 3.13 13.95
CA ASP A 330 -19.60 1.94 14.08
C ASP A 330 -20.66 2.12 15.20
N LYS A 331 -20.30 2.82 16.28
CA LYS A 331 -21.24 3.07 17.39
C LYS A 331 -22.26 4.16 17.07
N ILE A 332 -21.82 5.27 16.45
CA ILE A 332 -22.66 6.42 16.16
C ILE A 332 -23.45 6.19 14.85
N GLY A 333 -22.82 5.59 13.84
CA GLY A 333 -23.39 5.36 12.51
C GLY A 333 -24.57 4.40 12.50
N LYS A 334 -24.73 3.53 13.50
CA LYS A 334 -25.89 2.64 13.62
C LYS A 334 -27.24 3.38 13.75
N GLY A 335 -27.22 4.68 14.08
CA GLY A 335 -28.41 5.55 14.09
C GLY A 335 -28.72 6.23 12.75
N GLN A 336 -27.78 6.30 11.81
CA GLN A 336 -27.90 7.05 10.55
C GLN A 336 -28.07 6.17 9.29
N ASN A 337 -28.16 4.85 9.43
CA ASN A 337 -28.31 3.91 8.29
C ASN A 337 -29.54 4.18 7.39
N LYS A 338 -30.47 5.05 7.79
CA LYS A 338 -31.59 5.46 6.95
C LYS A 338 -31.25 6.59 5.96
N ILE A 339 -30.17 7.35 6.18
CA ILE A 339 -29.79 8.49 5.32
C ILE A 339 -28.71 8.06 4.31
N TRP A 340 -27.76 7.23 4.73
CA TRP A 340 -26.64 6.79 3.87
C TRP A 340 -27.06 5.76 2.81
N HIS A 341 -28.01 4.89 3.10
CA HIS A 341 -28.58 3.97 2.10
C HIS A 341 -29.31 4.67 0.96
N LYS A 342 -29.69 5.94 1.13
CA LYS A 342 -30.28 6.76 0.06
C LYS A 342 -29.27 7.58 -0.75
N CYS A 343 -28.01 7.65 -0.31
CA CYS A 343 -26.96 8.45 -0.98
C CYS A 343 -25.85 7.60 -1.60
N VAL A 344 -25.79 6.29 -1.37
CA VAL A 344 -24.71 5.40 -1.81
C VAL A 344 -25.24 4.19 -2.61
N VAL A 345 -26.57 4.10 -2.78
CA VAL A 345 -27.20 3.15 -3.73
C VAL A 345 -27.67 3.93 -4.95
#